data_46f72a7c377cab578d52ba452c7e8dd7
#
_entry.id   46f72a7c377cab578d52ba452c7e8dd7
#
_cell.length_a   1.000
_cell.length_b   1.000
_cell.length_c   1.000
_cell.angle_alpha   90.00
_cell.angle_beta   90.00
_cell.angle_gamma   90.00
#
_symmetry.space_group_name_H-M   'P 1'
#
loop_
_entity.id
_entity.type
_entity.pdbx_description
1 polymer ?
#
loop_
_entity_poly.entity_id
_entity_poly.type
_entity_poly.pdbx_seq_one_letter_code
_entity_poly.pdbx_strand_id
1 'polypeptide(L)'
;MCEWNRNLIIQDVVLAIVINTSATLLAGDPFDHTWYIFTCVALATNVVGQLILPTGSWARAATSPLGDAAWRVYAQIFVENLIFVTVISFTEAWVHTGGAGIVAACLSTYVQLVLVGYVTSVVLFRALAPRPQR
;
A
#
# COMPACT_ATOMS: atom_id res chain seq x y z
N MET A 1 13.93 -13.84 1.51
CA MET A 1 14.25 -13.21 0.23
C MET A 1 12.94 -13.00 -0.53
N CYS A 2 12.69 -11.82 -1.04
CA CYS A 2 11.48 -11.54 -1.80
C CYS A 2 11.67 -12.12 -3.21
N GLU A 3 10.82 -13.08 -3.61
CA GLU A 3 10.82 -13.54 -4.99
C GLU A 3 10.05 -12.53 -5.85
N TRP A 4 10.78 -11.76 -6.62
CA TRP A 4 10.21 -10.81 -7.57
C TRP A 4 9.50 -11.56 -8.69
N ASN A 5 8.19 -11.37 -8.77
CA ASN A 5 7.40 -11.87 -9.89
C ASN A 5 6.60 -10.72 -10.53
N ARG A 6 6.17 -10.97 -11.76
CA ARG A 6 5.40 -9.98 -12.53
C ARG A 6 4.18 -9.44 -11.77
N ASN A 7 3.48 -10.30 -11.03
CA ASN A 7 2.25 -9.91 -10.32
C ASN A 7 2.56 -8.95 -9.17
N LEU A 8 3.68 -9.16 -8.48
CA LEU A 8 4.14 -8.27 -7.41
C LEU A 8 4.47 -6.88 -7.95
N ILE A 9 5.20 -6.81 -9.07
CA ILE A 9 5.56 -5.54 -9.73
C ILE A 9 4.30 -4.80 -10.17
N ILE A 10 3.34 -5.49 -10.79
CA ILE A 10 2.06 -4.90 -11.19
C ILE A 10 1.33 -4.35 -9.96
N GLN A 11 1.28 -5.11 -8.89
CA GLN A 11 0.63 -4.70 -7.65
C GLN A 11 1.27 -3.43 -7.07
N ASP A 12 2.60 -3.35 -7.01
CA ASP A 12 3.31 -2.19 -6.50
C ASP A 12 3.05 -0.93 -7.34
N VAL A 13 3.13 -1.06 -8.66
CA VAL A 13 2.88 0.08 -9.57
C VAL A 13 1.44 0.57 -9.45
N VAL A 14 0.47 -0.34 -9.46
CA VAL A 14 -0.95 0.03 -9.34
C VAL A 14 -1.24 0.66 -7.99
N LEU A 15 -0.74 0.09 -6.89
CA LEU A 15 -0.93 0.65 -5.55
C LEU A 15 -0.29 2.03 -5.42
N ALA A 16 0.94 2.23 -5.91
CA ALA A 16 1.59 3.54 -5.87
C ALA A 16 0.77 4.60 -6.61
N ILE A 17 0.28 4.28 -7.81
CA ILE A 17 -0.56 5.20 -8.61
C ILE A 17 -1.89 5.49 -7.90
N VAL A 18 -2.59 4.46 -7.44
CA VAL A 18 -3.92 4.62 -6.83
C VAL A 18 -3.85 5.37 -5.50
N ILE A 19 -2.89 5.03 -4.64
CA ILE A 19 -2.74 5.68 -3.32
C ILE A 19 -2.36 7.14 -3.51
N ASN A 20 -1.34 7.45 -4.33
CA ASN A 20 -0.92 8.82 -4.55
C ASN A 20 -1.99 9.65 -5.27
N THR A 21 -2.70 9.09 -6.26
CA THR A 21 -3.83 9.78 -6.91
C THR A 21 -4.93 10.10 -5.91
N SER A 22 -5.26 9.16 -5.03
CA SER A 22 -6.26 9.36 -3.96
C SER A 22 -5.80 10.41 -2.95
N ALA A 23 -4.53 10.40 -2.55
CA ALA A 23 -3.95 11.40 -1.67
C ALA A 23 -4.02 12.80 -2.28
N THR A 24 -3.64 12.95 -3.55
CA THR A 24 -3.70 14.21 -4.32
C THR A 24 -5.14 14.74 -4.39
N LEU A 25 -6.12 13.87 -4.69
CA LEU A 25 -7.53 14.26 -4.73
C LEU A 25 -8.06 14.69 -3.35
N LEU A 26 -7.69 13.98 -2.30
CA LEU A 26 -8.11 14.30 -0.93
C LEU A 26 -7.50 15.61 -0.41
N ALA A 27 -6.26 15.91 -0.83
CA ALA A 27 -5.60 17.17 -0.51
C ALA A 27 -6.12 18.36 -1.33
N GLY A 28 -6.78 18.08 -2.46
CA GLY A 28 -7.20 19.12 -3.42
C GLY A 28 -6.05 19.69 -4.24
N ASP A 29 -4.95 18.96 -4.33
CA ASP A 29 -3.76 19.38 -5.05
C ASP A 29 -3.91 19.19 -6.57
N PRO A 30 -3.24 20.02 -7.40
CA PRO A 30 -3.26 19.86 -8.85
C PRO A 30 -2.48 18.62 -9.29
N PHE A 31 -2.94 17.99 -10.39
CA PHE A 31 -2.21 16.91 -11.06
C PHE A 31 -1.10 17.49 -11.96
N ASP A 32 0.00 17.89 -11.35
CA ASP A 32 1.17 18.45 -12.04
C ASP A 32 2.41 17.54 -11.87
N HIS A 33 3.60 18.11 -12.08
CA HIS A 33 4.87 17.38 -11.91
C HIS A 33 5.04 16.83 -10.48
N THR A 34 4.43 17.43 -9.47
CA THR A 34 4.47 17.00 -8.08
C THR A 34 3.82 15.63 -7.93
N TRP A 35 2.71 15.38 -8.63
CA TRP A 35 2.06 14.07 -8.65
C TRP A 35 3.01 12.96 -9.14
N TYR A 36 3.81 13.22 -10.18
CA TYR A 36 4.80 12.24 -10.66
C TYR A 36 5.87 11.98 -9.62
N ILE A 37 6.37 13.02 -8.96
CA ILE A 37 7.38 12.89 -7.91
C ILE A 37 6.85 12.01 -6.77
N PHE A 38 5.67 12.30 -6.24
CA PHE A 38 5.08 11.52 -5.16
C PHE A 38 4.71 10.10 -5.58
N THR A 39 4.28 9.88 -6.81
CA THR A 39 4.08 8.52 -7.34
C THR A 39 5.39 7.74 -7.37
N CYS A 40 6.48 8.35 -7.76
CA CYS A 40 7.81 7.73 -7.71
C CYS A 40 8.27 7.47 -6.27
N VAL A 41 8.01 8.38 -5.34
CA VAL A 41 8.31 8.20 -3.91
C VAL A 41 7.50 7.04 -3.34
N ALA A 42 6.20 6.96 -3.62
CA ALA A 42 5.34 5.86 -3.18
C ALA A 42 5.82 4.51 -3.74
N LEU A 43 6.15 4.46 -5.02
CA LEU A 43 6.68 3.25 -5.67
C LEU A 43 8.02 2.83 -5.06
N ALA A 44 8.95 3.75 -4.91
CA ALA A 44 10.25 3.48 -4.30
C ALA A 44 10.09 2.99 -2.85
N THR A 45 9.19 3.60 -2.08
CA THR A 45 8.89 3.22 -0.70
C THR A 45 8.30 1.80 -0.63
N ASN A 46 7.39 1.44 -1.55
CA ASN A 46 6.86 0.09 -1.66
C ASN A 46 7.96 -0.93 -1.93
N VAL A 47 8.78 -0.67 -2.95
CA VAL A 47 9.87 -1.57 -3.36
C VAL A 47 10.87 -1.76 -2.21
N VAL A 48 11.33 -0.67 -1.61
CA VAL A 48 12.28 -0.71 -0.49
C VAL A 48 11.64 -1.38 0.74
N GLY A 49 10.37 -1.06 1.03
CA GLY A 49 9.62 -1.67 2.11
C GLY A 49 9.54 -3.19 1.98
N GLN A 50 9.25 -3.70 0.79
CA GLN A 50 9.21 -5.14 0.53
C GLN A 50 10.57 -5.83 0.65
N LEU A 51 11.65 -5.12 0.35
CA LEU A 51 13.01 -5.66 0.49
C LEU A 51 13.47 -5.75 1.95
N ILE A 52 13.07 -4.78 2.77
CA ILE A 52 13.56 -4.64 4.14
C ILE A 52 12.60 -5.25 5.16
N LEU A 53 11.29 -5.07 4.97
CA LEU A 53 10.27 -5.46 5.94
C LEU A 53 9.70 -6.84 5.63
N PRO A 54 9.71 -7.77 6.58
CA PRO A 54 9.11 -9.09 6.40
C PRO A 54 7.58 -9.03 6.58
N THR A 55 6.90 -8.16 5.82
CA THR A 55 5.47 -7.86 5.96
C THR A 55 4.59 -9.08 5.86
N GLY A 56 4.88 -9.98 4.92
CA GLY A 56 4.13 -11.21 4.77
C GLY A 56 4.26 -12.16 5.98
N SER A 57 5.41 -12.19 6.66
CA SER A 57 5.56 -12.97 7.89
C SER A 57 4.84 -12.32 9.07
N TRP A 58 4.86 -11.00 9.17
CA TRP A 58 4.11 -10.26 10.17
C TRP A 58 2.60 -10.42 9.99
N ALA A 59 2.10 -10.32 8.75
CA ALA A 59 0.69 -10.55 8.45
C ALA A 59 0.25 -11.98 8.79
N ARG A 60 1.05 -13.00 8.46
CA ARG A 60 0.79 -14.39 8.84
C ARG A 60 0.77 -14.58 10.35
N ALA A 61 1.71 -13.97 11.08
CA ALA A 61 1.75 -14.04 12.53
C ALA A 61 0.54 -13.35 13.17
N ALA A 62 0.20 -12.14 12.73
CA ALA A 62 -0.95 -11.38 13.22
C ALA A 62 -2.29 -12.08 12.97
N THR A 63 -2.38 -12.86 11.90
CA THR A 63 -3.61 -13.59 11.53
C THR A 63 -3.59 -15.06 11.96
N SER A 64 -2.56 -15.49 12.69
CA SER A 64 -2.45 -16.88 13.15
C SER A 64 -3.63 -17.35 14.02
N PRO A 65 -4.26 -16.50 14.88
CA PRO A 65 -5.42 -16.91 15.67
C PRO A 65 -6.66 -17.28 14.84
N LEU A 66 -6.68 -16.89 13.56
CA LEU A 66 -7.81 -17.16 12.65
C LEU A 66 -7.78 -18.58 12.08
N GLY A 67 -6.74 -19.36 12.35
CA GLY A 67 -6.61 -20.74 11.87
C GLY A 67 -6.67 -20.84 10.36
N ASP A 68 -7.41 -21.83 9.85
CA ASP A 68 -7.60 -22.09 8.41
C ASP A 68 -8.87 -21.45 7.82
N ALA A 69 -9.38 -20.41 8.45
CA ALA A 69 -10.56 -19.72 7.97
C ALA A 69 -10.35 -19.14 6.56
N ALA A 70 -11.31 -19.34 5.66
CA ALA A 70 -11.22 -18.89 4.26
C ALA A 70 -11.00 -17.36 4.11
N TRP A 71 -11.44 -16.57 5.09
CA TRP A 71 -11.26 -15.12 5.10
C TRP A 71 -9.90 -14.66 5.65
N ARG A 72 -9.08 -15.58 6.17
CA ARG A 72 -7.75 -15.26 6.71
C ARG A 72 -6.86 -14.56 5.68
N VAL A 73 -6.94 -14.95 4.41
CA VAL A 73 -6.16 -14.30 3.34
C VAL A 73 -6.50 -12.82 3.21
N TYR A 74 -7.77 -12.44 3.36
CA TYR A 74 -8.18 -11.03 3.32
C TYR A 74 -7.72 -10.25 4.55
N ALA A 75 -7.66 -10.89 5.70
CA ALA A 75 -7.07 -10.31 6.90
C ALA A 75 -5.56 -10.09 6.74
N GLN A 76 -4.85 -11.03 6.10
CA GLN A 76 -3.43 -10.85 5.77
C GLN A 76 -3.22 -9.67 4.82
N ILE A 77 -3.99 -9.59 3.75
CA ILE A 77 -3.95 -8.45 2.81
C ILE A 77 -4.21 -7.13 3.55
N PHE A 78 -5.16 -7.12 4.50
CA PHE A 78 -5.43 -5.93 5.30
C PHE A 78 -4.22 -5.51 6.16
N VAL A 79 -3.58 -6.44 6.85
CA VAL A 79 -2.40 -6.17 7.68
C VAL A 79 -1.23 -5.67 6.82
N GLU A 80 -0.96 -6.32 5.70
CA GLU A 80 0.09 -5.88 4.77
C GLU A 80 -0.19 -4.48 4.23
N ASN A 81 -1.43 -4.22 3.78
CA ASN A 81 -1.85 -2.90 3.32
C ASN A 81 -1.70 -1.84 4.41
N LEU A 82 -2.08 -2.15 5.64
CA LEU A 82 -1.93 -1.22 6.77
C LEU A 82 -0.47 -0.81 6.97
N ILE A 83 0.46 -1.76 6.90
CA ILE A 83 1.89 -1.51 7.03
C ILE A 83 2.37 -0.61 5.88
N PHE A 84 2.07 -0.98 4.63
CA PHE A 84 2.53 -0.24 3.46
C PHE A 84 1.94 1.17 3.39
N VAL A 85 0.64 1.32 3.63
CA VAL A 85 0.00 2.64 3.65
C VAL A 85 0.58 3.52 4.76
N THR A 86 0.87 2.95 5.93
CA THR A 86 1.53 3.69 7.03
C THR A 86 2.88 4.22 6.59
N VAL A 87 3.74 3.37 6.01
CA VAL A 87 5.09 3.75 5.58
C VAL A 87 5.04 4.77 4.43
N ILE A 88 4.18 4.56 3.44
CA ILE A 88 4.02 5.48 2.30
C ILE A 88 3.50 6.82 2.79
N SER A 89 2.41 6.85 3.55
CA SER A 89 1.81 8.09 4.05
C SER A 89 2.78 8.89 4.91
N PHE A 90 3.57 8.20 5.73
CA PHE A 90 4.60 8.85 6.54
C PHE A 90 5.72 9.44 5.66
N THR A 91 6.19 8.68 4.66
CA THR A 91 7.25 9.13 3.74
C THR A 91 6.79 10.32 2.90
N GLU A 92 5.58 10.27 2.35
CA GLU A 92 5.00 11.36 1.58
C GLU A 92 4.78 12.60 2.44
N ALA A 93 4.22 12.44 3.64
CA ALA A 93 4.04 13.53 4.58
C ALA A 93 5.38 14.18 4.97
N TRP A 94 6.43 13.38 5.14
CA TRP A 94 7.78 13.89 5.40
C TRP A 94 8.31 14.72 4.23
N VAL A 95 8.21 14.19 3.00
CA VAL A 95 8.68 14.88 1.80
C VAL A 95 7.90 16.18 1.58
N HIS A 96 6.57 16.16 1.81
CA HIS A 96 5.70 17.31 1.60
C HIS A 96 5.91 18.41 2.63
N THR A 97 6.08 18.06 3.91
CA THR A 97 6.13 19.03 5.02
C THR A 97 7.53 19.42 5.46
N GLY A 98 8.56 18.70 4.97
CA GLY A 98 9.92 18.84 5.48
C GLY A 98 10.07 18.45 6.95
N GLY A 99 9.12 17.68 7.48
CA GLY A 99 9.08 17.20 8.86
C GLY A 99 8.19 18.02 9.81
N ALA A 100 7.84 19.25 9.46
CA ALA A 100 6.95 20.06 10.29
C ALA A 100 5.47 19.63 10.12
N GLY A 101 4.79 19.29 11.22
CA GLY A 101 3.39 18.88 11.19
C GLY A 101 3.11 17.52 10.53
N ILE A 102 4.12 16.69 10.38
CA ILE A 102 4.07 15.38 9.71
C ILE A 102 2.95 14.48 10.24
N VAL A 103 2.73 14.44 11.55
CA VAL A 103 1.71 13.60 12.16
C VAL A 103 0.31 14.06 11.75
N ALA A 104 0.05 15.36 11.77
CA ALA A 104 -1.25 15.91 11.38
C ALA A 104 -1.50 15.68 9.87
N ALA A 105 -0.50 15.91 9.03
CA ALA A 105 -0.58 15.66 7.60
C ALA A 105 -0.82 14.17 7.28
N CYS A 106 -0.14 13.27 7.95
CA CYS A 106 -0.32 11.84 7.80
C CYS A 106 -1.74 11.39 8.24
N LEU A 107 -2.20 11.83 9.40
CA LEU A 107 -3.49 11.39 9.97
C LEU A 107 -4.70 11.94 9.23
N SER A 108 -4.58 13.09 8.56
CA SER A 108 -5.71 13.75 7.88
C SER A 108 -6.36 12.90 6.79
N THR A 109 -5.59 12.08 6.10
CA THR A 109 -6.05 11.25 4.97
C THR A 109 -5.85 9.75 5.21
N TYR A 110 -5.28 9.38 6.36
CA TYR A 110 -4.82 8.01 6.62
C TYR A 110 -5.91 6.95 6.48
N VAL A 111 -7.07 7.18 7.10
CA VAL A 111 -8.18 6.20 7.07
C VAL A 111 -8.68 5.97 5.64
N GLN A 112 -8.82 7.05 4.87
CA GLN A 112 -9.25 6.99 3.48
C GLN A 112 -8.25 6.22 2.62
N LEU A 113 -6.95 6.47 2.81
CA LEU A 113 -5.88 5.78 2.08
C LEU A 113 -5.80 4.30 2.45
N VAL A 114 -6.00 3.95 3.73
CA VAL A 114 -6.08 2.54 4.16
C VAL A 114 -7.25 1.83 3.48
N LEU A 115 -8.42 2.45 3.42
CA LEU A 115 -9.59 1.86 2.76
C LEU A 115 -9.37 1.69 1.26
N VAL A 116 -8.88 2.72 0.57
CA VAL A 116 -8.59 2.68 -0.87
C VAL A 116 -7.52 1.63 -1.17
N GLY A 117 -6.43 1.62 -0.41
CA GLY A 117 -5.35 0.65 -0.57
C GLY A 117 -5.84 -0.78 -0.35
N TYR A 118 -6.65 -1.02 0.68
CA TYR A 118 -7.20 -2.34 0.97
C TYR A 118 -8.12 -2.84 -0.16
N VAL A 119 -9.07 -2.03 -0.59
CA VAL A 119 -9.97 -2.39 -1.71
C VAL A 119 -9.16 -2.68 -2.97
N THR A 120 -8.19 -1.84 -3.30
CA THR A 120 -7.30 -2.04 -4.45
C THR A 120 -6.53 -3.35 -4.34
N SER A 121 -5.94 -3.64 -3.17
CA SER A 121 -5.20 -4.87 -2.93
C SER A 121 -6.07 -6.12 -3.07
N VAL A 122 -7.30 -6.10 -2.56
CA VAL A 122 -8.26 -7.21 -2.70
C VAL A 122 -8.65 -7.41 -4.17
N VAL A 123 -8.92 -6.33 -4.90
CA VAL A 123 -9.26 -6.39 -6.33
C VAL A 123 -8.08 -6.98 -7.12
N LEU A 124 -6.86 -6.50 -6.88
CA LEU A 124 -5.66 -7.02 -7.54
C LEU A 124 -5.40 -8.49 -7.19
N PHE A 125 -5.54 -8.87 -5.92
CA PHE A 125 -5.41 -10.25 -5.50
C PHE A 125 -6.36 -11.17 -6.28
N ARG A 126 -7.63 -10.78 -6.44
CA ARG A 126 -8.61 -11.55 -7.21
C ARG A 126 -8.33 -11.53 -8.71
N ALA A 127 -7.91 -10.40 -9.26
CA ALA A 127 -7.64 -10.24 -10.68
C ALA A 127 -6.38 -11.00 -11.13
N LEU A 128 -5.37 -11.07 -10.27
CA LEU A 128 -4.08 -11.72 -10.54
C LEU A 128 -4.06 -13.19 -10.08
N ALA A 129 -5.08 -13.65 -9.35
CA ALA A 129 -5.21 -15.06 -8.99
C ALA A 129 -5.22 -15.95 -10.23
N PRO A 130 -4.49 -17.08 -10.23
CA PRO A 130 -4.54 -18.02 -11.35
C PRO A 130 -5.98 -18.49 -11.53
N ARG A 131 -6.53 -18.29 -12.73
CA ARG A 131 -7.85 -18.83 -13.09
C ARG A 131 -7.76 -20.35 -13.03
N PRO A 132 -8.71 -21.04 -12.35
CA PRO A 132 -8.79 -22.48 -12.44
C PRO A 132 -8.91 -22.87 -13.92
N GLN A 133 -7.97 -23.64 -14.40
CA GLN A 133 -8.06 -24.21 -15.75
C GLN A 133 -9.32 -25.09 -15.76
N ARG A 134 -10.32 -24.69 -16.52
CA ARG A 134 -11.50 -25.51 -16.82
C ARG A 134 -11.15 -26.54 -17.87
#